data_a2bef39875cd5c4e925ae08bac3e0673
#
_entry.id   a2bef39875cd5c4e925ae08bac3e0673
#
_cell.length_a   1.000
_cell.length_b   1.000
_cell.length_c   1.000
_cell.angle_alpha   90.00
_cell.angle_beta   90.00
_cell.angle_gamma   90.00
#
_symmetry.space_group_name_H-M   'P 1'
#
loop_
_entity.id
_entity.type
_entity.pdbx_description
1 polymer ?
#
loop_
_entity_poly.entity_id
_entity_poly.type
_entity_poly.pdbx_seq_one_letter_code
_entity_poly.pdbx_strand_id
1 'polypeptide(L)'
;MLAKRIIPCLDVKDGTTVKGVQFVNFRDAGDPVELGKQYSQMGADELVYLDITASHEGRRTFTDLVRRIAAEVSIPFTVGGGIHELTDVERLLAAGADKVSVNSSALRRPELITEIAERFGRQECVCAIDARLEDDGQWRCYLNGGRIPTQRYLFEWAHEAQERGAGEILFTSMIHDGSKQGFANDALARLSDELSIPIIASGGAGSKEHFLDVFRIGHADAALAASVFHFGEIPMRDLKLYLADHGINVRL
;
A
#
# COMPACT_ATOMS: atom_id res chain seq x y z
N MET A 1 -17.93 13.97 -4.38
CA MET A 1 -16.75 13.14 -4.70
C MET A 1 -15.96 12.94 -3.42
N LEU A 2 -15.56 11.71 -3.10
CA LEU A 2 -14.72 11.45 -1.93
C LEU A 2 -13.35 12.13 -2.10
N ALA A 3 -12.71 12.51 -0.98
CA ALA A 3 -11.38 13.08 -1.03
C ALA A 3 -10.35 12.01 -1.43
N LYS A 4 -9.41 12.39 -2.29
CA LYS A 4 -8.26 11.54 -2.65
C LYS A 4 -7.29 11.46 -1.47
N ARG A 5 -6.71 10.30 -1.23
CA ARG A 5 -5.86 10.02 -0.06
C ARG A 5 -4.38 10.00 -0.45
N ILE A 6 -3.55 10.59 0.40
CA ILE A 6 -2.08 10.52 0.29
C ILE A 6 -1.58 9.64 1.43
N ILE A 7 -0.89 8.57 1.07
CA ILE A 7 -0.54 7.47 1.97
C ILE A 7 0.99 7.26 2.01
N PRO A 8 1.69 7.68 3.06
CA PRO A 8 3.07 7.26 3.31
C PRO A 8 3.15 5.76 3.60
N CYS A 9 4.15 5.08 2.99
CA CYS A 9 4.44 3.67 3.22
C CYS A 9 5.76 3.52 3.98
N LEU A 10 5.75 2.74 5.06
CA LEU A 10 6.90 2.45 5.90
C LEU A 10 7.24 0.95 5.83
N ASP A 11 8.34 0.62 5.19
CA ASP A 11 8.90 -0.73 5.23
C ASP A 11 9.58 -0.95 6.57
N VAL A 12 9.16 -1.95 7.33
CA VAL A 12 9.69 -2.25 8.67
C VAL A 12 10.48 -3.55 8.62
N LYS A 13 11.73 -3.48 9.07
CA LYS A 13 12.59 -4.64 9.23
C LYS A 13 13.15 -4.67 10.65
N ASP A 14 12.95 -5.77 11.35
CA ASP A 14 13.44 -5.97 12.72
C ASP A 14 13.08 -4.80 13.68
N GLY A 15 11.87 -4.22 13.51
CA GLY A 15 11.36 -3.14 14.34
C GLY A 15 11.80 -1.72 13.96
N THR A 16 12.58 -1.55 12.88
CA THR A 16 13.07 -0.25 12.39
C THR A 16 12.53 0.01 10.99
N THR A 17 12.16 1.27 10.70
CA THR A 17 11.81 1.65 9.34
C THR A 17 13.05 1.66 8.47
N VAL A 18 12.97 1.00 7.32
CA VAL A 18 14.06 0.93 6.36
C VAL A 18 13.59 1.39 4.99
N LYS A 19 14.49 1.91 4.18
CA LYS A 19 14.25 2.20 2.77
C LYS A 19 15.33 1.59 1.91
N GLY A 20 14.91 0.72 0.99
CA GLY A 20 15.76 0.16 -0.06
C GLY A 20 15.38 0.70 -1.43
N VAL A 21 16.28 0.55 -2.40
CA VAL A 21 15.97 0.69 -3.82
C VAL A 21 15.76 -0.72 -4.37
N GLN A 22 14.58 -0.98 -4.96
CA GLN A 22 14.22 -2.32 -5.47
C GLN A 22 14.44 -3.44 -4.43
N PHE A 23 14.04 -3.20 -3.16
CA PHE A 23 14.16 -4.16 -2.06
C PHE A 23 15.60 -4.62 -1.71
N VAL A 24 16.62 -3.82 -2.07
CA VAL A 24 18.04 -4.05 -1.71
C VAL A 24 18.67 -2.77 -1.15
N ASN A 25 19.84 -2.91 -0.49
CA ASN A 25 20.60 -1.80 0.08
C ASN A 25 19.77 -0.92 1.05
N PHE A 26 19.12 -1.56 2.02
CA PHE A 26 18.32 -0.88 3.03
C PHE A 26 19.14 0.12 3.84
N ARG A 27 18.60 1.34 3.96
CA ARG A 27 19.06 2.39 4.87
C ARG A 27 18.03 2.57 5.97
N ASP A 28 18.50 2.81 7.19
CA ASP A 28 17.66 3.16 8.33
C ASP A 28 16.96 4.51 8.05
N ALA A 29 15.65 4.54 8.22
CA ALA A 29 14.84 5.74 8.08
C ALA A 29 14.26 6.22 9.42
N GLY A 30 14.49 5.49 10.52
CA GLY A 30 14.09 5.87 11.87
C GLY A 30 13.05 4.96 12.53
N ASP A 31 12.61 5.35 13.73
CA ASP A 31 11.58 4.63 14.50
C ASP A 31 10.22 4.72 13.78
N PRO A 32 9.55 3.59 13.48
CA PRO A 32 8.27 3.59 12.75
C PRO A 32 7.13 4.28 13.50
N VAL A 33 7.16 4.32 14.84
CA VAL A 33 6.15 5.02 15.65
C VAL A 33 6.30 6.52 15.50
N GLU A 34 7.52 7.01 15.66
CA GLU A 34 7.82 8.46 15.55
C GLU A 34 7.56 8.98 14.14
N LEU A 35 7.94 8.21 13.10
CA LEU A 35 7.66 8.57 11.72
C LEU A 35 6.15 8.60 11.44
N GLY A 36 5.40 7.60 11.92
CA GLY A 36 3.94 7.58 11.76
C GLY A 36 3.26 8.77 12.42
N LYS A 37 3.70 9.13 13.63
CA LYS A 37 3.22 10.32 14.34
C LYS A 37 3.52 11.61 13.57
N GLN A 38 4.73 11.74 13.04
CA GLN A 38 5.11 12.89 12.20
C GLN A 38 4.24 12.98 10.95
N TYR A 39 4.03 11.88 10.21
CA TYR A 39 3.17 11.88 9.03
C TYR A 39 1.71 12.22 9.35
N SER A 40 1.19 11.71 10.46
CA SER A 40 -0.14 12.07 10.95
C SER A 40 -0.25 13.60 11.20
N GLN A 41 0.76 14.19 11.85
CA GLN A 41 0.81 15.63 12.10
C GLN A 41 1.03 16.47 10.84
N MET A 42 1.72 15.91 9.83
CA MET A 42 1.93 16.55 8.53
C MET A 42 0.71 16.46 7.61
N GLY A 43 -0.36 15.78 8.04
CA GLY A 43 -1.62 15.67 7.31
C GLY A 43 -1.69 14.52 6.33
N ALA A 44 -0.97 13.43 6.54
CA ALA A 44 -1.23 12.18 5.82
C ALA A 44 -2.66 11.71 6.08
N ASP A 45 -3.29 11.07 5.08
CA ASP A 45 -4.68 10.60 5.21
C ASP A 45 -4.76 9.20 5.82
N GLU A 46 -3.79 8.37 5.54
CA GLU A 46 -3.60 7.01 6.05
C GLU A 46 -2.11 6.68 6.05
N LEU A 47 -1.73 5.57 6.71
CA LEU A 47 -0.39 5.00 6.66
C LEU A 47 -0.43 3.54 6.24
N VAL A 48 0.64 3.07 5.61
CA VAL A 48 0.86 1.64 5.36
C VAL A 48 2.18 1.23 6.01
N TYR A 49 2.15 0.17 6.81
CA TYR A 49 3.32 -0.47 7.38
C TYR A 49 3.48 -1.86 6.80
N LEU A 50 4.62 -2.14 6.20
CA LEU A 50 4.93 -3.43 5.60
C LEU A 50 6.04 -4.12 6.39
N ASP A 51 5.70 -5.23 7.07
CA ASP A 51 6.69 -6.10 7.69
C ASP A 51 7.44 -6.88 6.60
N ILE A 52 8.70 -6.52 6.40
CA ILE A 52 9.60 -7.22 5.49
C ILE A 52 10.56 -8.16 6.23
N THR A 53 10.33 -8.42 7.51
CA THR A 53 11.11 -9.32 8.34
C THR A 53 10.81 -10.78 7.99
N ALA A 54 11.86 -11.58 7.74
CA ALA A 54 11.70 -12.96 7.27
C ALA A 54 11.46 -13.99 8.38
N SER A 55 11.59 -13.64 9.69
CA SER A 55 11.62 -14.60 10.80
C SER A 55 10.33 -14.72 11.59
N HIS A 56 10.13 -15.90 12.22
CA HIS A 56 8.97 -16.17 13.10
C HIS A 56 9.00 -15.32 14.40
N GLU A 57 10.19 -15.01 14.93
CA GLU A 57 10.37 -14.14 16.10
C GLU A 57 10.04 -12.67 15.76
N GLY A 58 10.34 -12.22 14.54
CA GLY A 58 10.01 -10.90 14.05
C GLY A 58 8.51 -10.60 14.07
N ARG A 59 7.63 -11.59 13.88
CA ARG A 59 6.17 -11.39 13.90
C ARG A 59 5.62 -10.99 15.27
N ARG A 60 6.19 -11.50 16.37
CA ARG A 60 5.79 -11.09 17.73
C ARG A 60 6.21 -9.65 17.99
N THR A 61 7.45 -9.34 17.65
CA THR A 61 8.01 -7.98 17.73
C THR A 61 7.20 -7.00 16.90
N PHE A 62 6.76 -7.40 15.69
CA PHE A 62 5.94 -6.57 14.82
C PHE A 62 4.53 -6.33 15.38
N THR A 63 3.89 -7.33 16.00
CA THR A 63 2.59 -7.14 16.66
C THR A 63 2.68 -6.15 17.84
N ASP A 64 3.76 -6.21 18.63
CA ASP A 64 3.98 -5.25 19.70
C ASP A 64 4.27 -3.83 19.16
N LEU A 65 4.93 -3.73 18.03
CA LEU A 65 5.11 -2.47 17.31
C LEU A 65 3.76 -1.90 16.85
N VAL A 66 2.87 -2.73 16.29
CA VAL A 66 1.51 -2.31 15.88
C VAL A 66 0.74 -1.72 17.05
N ARG A 67 0.82 -2.30 18.25
CA ARG A 67 0.19 -1.72 19.46
C ARG A 67 0.76 -0.34 19.81
N ARG A 68 2.08 -0.16 19.68
CA ARG A 68 2.73 1.13 19.93
C ARG A 68 2.30 2.17 18.90
N ILE A 69 2.19 1.79 17.63
CA ILE A 69 1.71 2.65 16.54
C ILE A 69 0.27 3.06 16.84
N ALA A 70 -0.62 2.13 17.14
CA ALA A 70 -2.03 2.40 17.45
C ALA A 70 -2.24 3.36 18.64
N ALA A 71 -1.30 3.37 19.58
CA ALA A 71 -1.36 4.27 20.75
C ALA A 71 -0.98 5.74 20.41
N GLU A 72 -0.18 5.97 19.36
CA GLU A 72 0.42 7.28 19.07
C GLU A 72 -0.06 7.89 17.74
N VAL A 73 -0.54 7.07 16.81
CA VAL A 73 -1.00 7.51 15.48
C VAL A 73 -2.52 7.68 15.50
N SER A 74 -3.01 8.84 15.06
CA SER A 74 -4.43 9.21 15.10
C SER A 74 -5.16 9.07 13.76
N ILE A 75 -4.47 8.66 12.70
CA ILE A 75 -5.05 8.40 11.38
C ILE A 75 -5.09 6.88 11.12
N PRO A 76 -6.00 6.42 10.25
CA PRO A 76 -6.07 5.00 9.91
C PRO A 76 -4.76 4.46 9.38
N PHE A 77 -4.45 3.21 9.69
CA PHE A 77 -3.28 2.56 9.13
C PHE A 77 -3.53 1.10 8.75
N THR A 78 -2.90 0.71 7.66
CA THR A 78 -2.91 -0.65 7.12
C THR A 78 -1.60 -1.34 7.46
N VAL A 79 -1.69 -2.61 7.83
CA VAL A 79 -0.55 -3.46 8.13
C VAL A 79 -0.46 -4.59 7.12
N GLY A 80 0.70 -4.76 6.50
CA GLY A 80 0.98 -5.84 5.54
C GLY A 80 2.30 -6.56 5.85
N GLY A 81 2.53 -7.65 5.11
CA GLY A 81 3.71 -8.49 5.28
C GLY A 81 3.50 -9.64 6.27
N GLY A 82 3.98 -10.82 5.93
CA GLY A 82 3.96 -12.00 6.79
C GLY A 82 2.60 -12.57 7.19
N ILE A 83 1.50 -12.11 6.61
CA ILE A 83 0.14 -12.60 6.87
C ILE A 83 -0.12 -13.84 6.04
N HIS A 84 -0.39 -14.97 6.68
CA HIS A 84 -0.61 -16.26 6.02
C HIS A 84 -1.96 -16.89 6.31
N GLU A 85 -2.54 -16.58 7.46
CA GLU A 85 -3.78 -17.18 7.95
C GLU A 85 -4.63 -16.18 8.74
N LEU A 86 -5.88 -16.56 9.01
CA LEU A 86 -6.84 -15.71 9.68
C LEU A 86 -6.43 -15.30 11.09
N THR A 87 -5.68 -16.17 11.80
CA THR A 87 -5.14 -15.86 13.12
C THR A 87 -4.09 -14.76 13.11
N ASP A 88 -3.34 -14.61 12.02
CA ASP A 88 -2.43 -13.47 11.84
C ASP A 88 -3.22 -12.16 11.73
N VAL A 89 -4.30 -12.18 10.94
CA VAL A 89 -5.21 -11.03 10.76
C VAL A 89 -5.84 -10.64 12.09
N GLU A 90 -6.46 -11.59 12.80
CA GLU A 90 -7.09 -11.35 14.11
C GLU A 90 -6.12 -10.70 15.10
N ARG A 91 -4.87 -11.18 15.14
CA ARG A 91 -3.83 -10.64 16.01
C ARG A 91 -3.45 -9.19 15.68
N LEU A 92 -3.35 -8.83 14.39
CA LEU A 92 -2.98 -7.49 13.95
C LEU A 92 -4.12 -6.49 14.16
N LEU A 93 -5.36 -6.87 13.85
CA LEU A 93 -6.54 -6.04 14.11
C LEU A 93 -6.75 -5.85 15.63
N ALA A 94 -6.60 -6.91 16.43
CA ALA A 94 -6.66 -6.81 17.90
C ALA A 94 -5.51 -5.96 18.49
N ALA A 95 -4.40 -5.82 17.76
CA ALA A 95 -3.31 -4.93 18.14
C ALA A 95 -3.57 -3.46 17.78
N GLY A 96 -4.63 -3.15 17.03
CA GLY A 96 -5.09 -1.82 16.70
C GLY A 96 -4.87 -1.38 15.25
N ALA A 97 -4.49 -2.29 14.34
CA ALA A 97 -4.50 -1.99 12.91
C ALA A 97 -5.95 -1.81 12.42
N ASP A 98 -6.20 -0.84 11.55
CA ASP A 98 -7.52 -0.62 10.95
C ASP A 98 -7.76 -1.56 9.76
N LYS A 99 -6.72 -1.90 9.03
CA LYS A 99 -6.77 -2.78 7.85
C LYS A 99 -5.56 -3.69 7.81
N VAL A 100 -5.72 -4.81 7.13
CA VAL A 100 -4.61 -5.70 6.78
C VAL A 100 -4.43 -5.78 5.27
N SER A 101 -3.18 -5.91 4.82
CA SER A 101 -2.84 -6.05 3.42
C SER A 101 -2.26 -7.45 3.14
N VAL A 102 -2.92 -8.19 2.25
CA VAL A 102 -2.52 -9.53 1.82
C VAL A 102 -2.11 -9.53 0.35
N ASN A 103 -0.99 -10.17 0.03
CA ASN A 103 -0.46 -10.28 -1.33
C ASN A 103 -0.15 -11.76 -1.65
N SER A 104 1.06 -12.22 -1.40
CA SER A 104 1.52 -13.57 -1.78
C SER A 104 0.69 -14.71 -1.19
N SER A 105 0.18 -14.56 0.02
CA SER A 105 -0.72 -15.53 0.65
C SER A 105 -2.06 -15.63 -0.07
N ALA A 106 -2.62 -14.48 -0.45
CA ALA A 106 -3.87 -14.42 -1.21
C ALA A 106 -3.70 -14.97 -2.64
N LEU A 107 -2.58 -14.67 -3.32
CA LEU A 107 -2.28 -15.26 -4.63
C LEU A 107 -2.15 -16.80 -4.59
N ARG A 108 -1.64 -17.36 -3.47
CA ARG A 108 -1.52 -18.82 -3.28
C ARG A 108 -2.82 -19.47 -2.81
N ARG A 109 -3.58 -18.77 -1.97
CA ARG A 109 -4.85 -19.22 -1.39
C ARG A 109 -5.86 -18.07 -1.39
N PRO A 110 -6.57 -17.89 -2.52
CA PRO A 110 -7.53 -16.79 -2.69
C PRO A 110 -8.66 -16.75 -1.66
N GLU A 111 -9.01 -17.91 -1.09
CA GLU A 111 -10.00 -18.06 -0.03
C GLU A 111 -9.69 -17.22 1.21
N LEU A 112 -8.42 -16.87 1.45
CA LEU A 112 -8.01 -16.01 2.55
C LEU A 112 -8.72 -14.65 2.50
N ILE A 113 -8.93 -14.07 1.31
CA ILE A 113 -9.67 -12.81 1.14
C ILE A 113 -11.11 -12.98 1.60
N THR A 114 -11.77 -14.09 1.20
CA THR A 114 -13.15 -14.38 1.58
C THR A 114 -13.27 -14.55 3.11
N GLU A 115 -12.38 -15.32 3.70
CA GLU A 115 -12.35 -15.56 5.14
C GLU A 115 -12.17 -14.25 5.95
N ILE A 116 -11.28 -13.36 5.49
CA ILE A 116 -11.08 -12.04 6.12
C ILE A 116 -12.36 -11.20 5.99
N ALA A 117 -12.93 -11.13 4.78
CA ALA A 117 -14.11 -10.32 4.52
C ALA A 117 -15.34 -10.80 5.30
N GLU A 118 -15.53 -12.11 5.44
CA GLU A 118 -16.63 -12.70 6.21
C GLU A 118 -16.46 -12.52 7.72
N ARG A 119 -15.22 -12.61 8.22
CA ARG A 119 -14.94 -12.57 9.65
C ARG A 119 -14.87 -11.15 10.21
N PHE A 120 -14.25 -10.23 9.49
CA PHE A 120 -13.92 -8.88 9.97
C PHE A 120 -14.60 -7.77 9.18
N GLY A 121 -15.08 -8.07 7.97
CA GLY A 121 -15.64 -7.10 7.04
C GLY A 121 -14.67 -6.81 5.89
N ARG A 122 -15.25 -6.57 4.70
CA ARG A 122 -14.46 -6.32 3.50
C ARG A 122 -13.57 -5.07 3.60
N GLN A 123 -14.01 -4.06 4.34
CA GLN A 123 -13.30 -2.79 4.52
C GLN A 123 -11.94 -2.96 5.23
N GLU A 124 -11.73 -4.08 5.94
CA GLU A 124 -10.48 -4.37 6.65
C GLU A 124 -9.49 -5.18 5.78
N CYS A 125 -9.91 -5.62 4.58
CA CYS A 125 -9.11 -6.42 3.66
C CYS A 125 -8.62 -5.60 2.46
N VAL A 126 -7.32 -5.31 2.41
CA VAL A 126 -6.64 -4.73 1.24
C VAL A 126 -5.94 -5.86 0.49
N CYS A 127 -6.29 -6.08 -0.79
CA CYS A 127 -5.53 -6.99 -1.65
C CYS A 127 -4.39 -6.22 -2.32
N ALA A 128 -3.15 -6.47 -1.89
CA ALA A 128 -1.97 -5.91 -2.53
C ALA A 128 -1.57 -6.78 -3.74
N ILE A 129 -1.21 -6.12 -4.84
CA ILE A 129 -0.84 -6.76 -6.10
C ILE A 129 0.46 -6.13 -6.61
N ASP A 130 1.54 -6.88 -6.59
CA ASP A 130 2.76 -6.50 -7.31
C ASP A 130 2.65 -7.07 -8.72
N ALA A 131 2.66 -6.20 -9.73
CA ALA A 131 2.62 -6.66 -11.10
C ALA A 131 3.64 -5.92 -11.98
N ARG A 132 4.07 -6.63 -13.02
CA ARG A 132 5.01 -6.16 -14.04
C ARG A 132 4.38 -6.25 -15.42
N LEU A 133 4.55 -5.22 -16.21
CA LEU A 133 4.23 -5.27 -17.64
C LEU A 133 5.30 -6.09 -18.35
N GLU A 134 4.90 -7.20 -18.94
CA GLU A 134 5.78 -8.11 -19.68
C GLU A 134 5.87 -7.71 -21.16
N ASP A 135 6.80 -8.31 -21.91
CA ASP A 135 7.04 -8.00 -23.32
C ASP A 135 5.83 -8.33 -24.22
N ASP A 136 4.94 -9.23 -23.75
CA ASP A 136 3.68 -9.57 -24.43
C ASP A 136 2.56 -8.54 -24.20
N GLY A 137 2.83 -7.46 -23.50
CA GLY A 137 1.87 -6.40 -23.17
C GLY A 137 0.92 -6.74 -22.03
N GLN A 138 1.13 -7.83 -21.32
CA GLN A 138 0.29 -8.23 -20.19
C GLN A 138 0.93 -7.91 -18.84
N TRP A 139 0.11 -7.49 -17.89
CA TRP A 139 0.53 -7.25 -16.50
C TRP A 139 0.50 -8.55 -15.70
N ARG A 140 1.64 -9.16 -15.49
CA ARG A 140 1.78 -10.40 -14.72
C ARG A 140 1.95 -10.12 -13.24
N CYS A 141 1.22 -10.86 -12.37
CA CYS A 141 1.34 -10.80 -10.92
C CYS A 141 2.56 -11.56 -10.42
N TYR A 142 3.18 -11.03 -9.36
CA TYR A 142 4.38 -11.58 -8.75
C TYR A 142 4.17 -11.86 -7.26
N LEU A 143 4.91 -12.85 -6.75
CA LEU A 143 4.99 -13.21 -5.33
C LEU A 143 6.28 -12.70 -4.71
N ASN A 144 6.29 -12.69 -3.37
CA ASN A 144 7.47 -12.49 -2.54
C ASN A 144 8.22 -11.18 -2.86
N GLY A 145 7.49 -10.06 -2.93
CA GLY A 145 8.07 -8.75 -3.25
C GLY A 145 8.70 -8.73 -4.65
N GLY A 146 7.97 -9.23 -5.64
CA GLY A 146 8.38 -9.17 -7.04
C GLY A 146 9.40 -10.22 -7.50
N ARG A 147 9.69 -11.25 -6.69
CA ARG A 147 10.76 -12.22 -6.99
C ARG A 147 10.31 -13.42 -7.79
N ILE A 148 9.05 -13.81 -7.70
CA ILE A 148 8.52 -15.04 -8.32
C ILE A 148 7.33 -14.70 -9.21
N PRO A 149 7.44 -14.86 -10.55
CA PRO A 149 6.31 -14.67 -11.44
C PRO A 149 5.25 -15.74 -11.23
N THR A 150 3.99 -15.41 -11.41
CA THR A 150 2.86 -16.32 -11.34
C THR A 150 2.25 -16.56 -12.73
N GLN A 151 1.20 -17.39 -12.80
CA GLN A 151 0.37 -17.54 -13.98
C GLN A 151 -0.86 -16.61 -13.96
N ARG A 152 -0.96 -15.72 -12.96
CA ARG A 152 -2.06 -14.78 -12.82
C ARG A 152 -1.68 -13.43 -13.40
N TYR A 153 -2.67 -12.75 -13.96
CA TYR A 153 -2.55 -11.40 -14.51
C TYR A 153 -3.32 -10.40 -13.65
N LEU A 154 -2.89 -9.13 -13.69
CA LEU A 154 -3.37 -8.06 -12.81
C LEU A 154 -4.89 -7.90 -12.83
N PHE A 155 -5.47 -7.76 -14.01
CA PHE A 155 -6.88 -7.39 -14.13
C PHE A 155 -7.79 -8.54 -13.70
N GLU A 156 -7.53 -9.76 -14.16
CA GLU A 156 -8.29 -10.96 -13.76
C GLU A 156 -8.16 -11.21 -12.26
N TRP A 157 -6.96 -11.03 -11.71
CA TRP A 157 -6.74 -11.22 -10.28
C TRP A 157 -7.43 -10.14 -9.44
N ALA A 158 -7.41 -8.87 -9.88
CA ALA A 158 -8.07 -7.79 -9.19
C ALA A 158 -9.61 -7.97 -9.18
N HIS A 159 -10.21 -8.43 -10.28
CA HIS A 159 -11.62 -8.83 -10.34
C HIS A 159 -11.93 -9.96 -9.36
N GLU A 160 -11.16 -11.05 -9.39
CA GLU A 160 -11.35 -12.17 -8.45
C GLU A 160 -11.22 -11.70 -6.99
N ALA A 161 -10.24 -10.85 -6.68
CA ALA A 161 -10.06 -10.32 -5.33
C ALA A 161 -11.28 -9.48 -4.87
N GLN A 162 -11.83 -8.64 -5.73
CA GLN A 162 -13.06 -7.89 -5.44
C GLN A 162 -14.25 -8.82 -5.21
N GLU A 163 -14.45 -9.82 -6.05
CA GLU A 163 -15.53 -10.81 -5.92
C GLU A 163 -15.43 -11.61 -4.62
N ARG A 164 -14.20 -11.93 -4.20
CA ARG A 164 -13.92 -12.61 -2.93
C ARG A 164 -14.09 -11.72 -1.70
N GLY A 165 -14.27 -10.43 -1.87
CA GLY A 165 -14.57 -9.51 -0.77
C GLY A 165 -13.41 -8.60 -0.37
N ALA A 166 -12.40 -8.42 -1.19
CA ALA A 166 -11.43 -7.33 -0.95
C ALA A 166 -12.16 -5.97 -0.90
N GLY A 167 -11.80 -5.14 0.06
CA GLY A 167 -12.34 -3.79 0.22
C GLY A 167 -11.60 -2.75 -0.57
N GLU A 168 -10.31 -2.97 -0.85
CA GLU A 168 -9.45 -2.09 -1.66
C GLU A 168 -8.41 -2.92 -2.42
N ILE A 169 -7.93 -2.40 -3.55
CA ILE A 169 -6.75 -2.92 -4.26
C ILE A 169 -5.59 -1.95 -4.07
N LEU A 170 -4.46 -2.45 -3.60
CA LEU A 170 -3.17 -1.75 -3.58
C LEU A 170 -2.31 -2.28 -4.74
N PHE A 171 -2.28 -1.56 -5.85
CA PHE A 171 -1.50 -1.97 -7.02
C PHE A 171 -0.13 -1.30 -7.04
N THR A 172 0.93 -2.12 -6.97
CA THR A 172 2.32 -1.67 -7.15
C THR A 172 2.83 -2.06 -8.54
N SER A 173 3.13 -1.04 -9.34
CA SER A 173 3.83 -1.25 -10.61
C SER A 173 5.31 -1.47 -10.38
N MET A 174 5.79 -2.70 -10.60
CA MET A 174 7.19 -3.07 -10.37
C MET A 174 8.18 -2.35 -11.30
N ILE A 175 7.76 -2.00 -12.52
CA ILE A 175 8.63 -1.29 -13.45
C ILE A 175 8.77 0.20 -13.10
N HIS A 176 7.81 0.75 -12.37
CA HIS A 176 7.85 2.15 -11.93
C HIS A 176 8.39 2.30 -10.50
N ASP A 177 8.37 1.24 -9.68
CA ASP A 177 8.81 1.33 -8.28
C ASP A 177 10.27 1.78 -8.16
N GLY A 178 10.47 2.87 -7.41
CA GLY A 178 11.77 3.52 -7.23
C GLY A 178 12.26 4.34 -8.43
N SER A 179 11.57 4.32 -9.58
CA SER A 179 12.01 5.03 -10.80
C SER A 179 11.82 6.55 -10.72
N LYS A 180 10.86 7.04 -9.93
CA LYS A 180 10.45 8.46 -9.86
C LYS A 180 9.97 9.01 -11.22
N GLN A 181 9.43 8.18 -12.10
CA GLN A 181 9.01 8.57 -13.47
C GLN A 181 7.48 8.64 -13.64
N GLY A 182 6.74 8.61 -12.55
CA GLY A 182 5.28 8.60 -12.55
C GLY A 182 4.70 7.21 -12.34
N PHE A 183 3.41 7.18 -12.01
CA PHE A 183 2.66 5.95 -11.78
C PHE A 183 2.24 5.28 -13.11
N ALA A 184 1.81 4.03 -13.04
CA ALA A 184 1.30 3.27 -14.19
C ALA A 184 -0.15 3.70 -14.53
N ASN A 185 -0.34 4.95 -14.97
CA ASN A 185 -1.65 5.59 -15.09
C ASN A 185 -2.62 4.82 -16.00
N ASP A 186 -2.17 4.23 -17.10
CA ASP A 186 -3.04 3.47 -18.00
C ASP A 186 -3.61 2.21 -17.33
N ALA A 187 -2.77 1.47 -16.59
CA ALA A 187 -3.21 0.30 -15.84
C ALA A 187 -4.14 0.68 -14.68
N LEU A 188 -3.84 1.78 -13.98
CA LEU A 188 -4.65 2.31 -12.89
C LEU A 188 -6.02 2.78 -13.37
N ALA A 189 -6.08 3.50 -14.50
CA ALA A 189 -7.34 3.93 -15.10
C ALA A 189 -8.23 2.72 -15.43
N ARG A 190 -7.66 1.70 -16.06
CA ARG A 190 -8.37 0.47 -16.36
C ARG A 190 -8.88 -0.23 -15.10
N LEU A 191 -8.05 -0.37 -14.04
CA LEU A 191 -8.50 -0.92 -12.76
C LEU A 191 -9.65 -0.11 -12.15
N SER A 192 -9.53 1.22 -12.16
CA SER A 192 -10.53 2.12 -11.59
C SER A 192 -11.86 2.12 -12.38
N ASP A 193 -11.80 1.89 -13.69
CA ASP A 193 -12.99 1.82 -14.55
C ASP A 193 -13.68 0.45 -14.47
N GLU A 194 -12.92 -0.64 -14.27
CA GLU A 194 -13.45 -2.01 -14.23
C GLU A 194 -13.91 -2.45 -12.83
N LEU A 195 -13.36 -1.87 -11.75
CA LEU A 195 -13.65 -2.25 -10.37
C LEU A 195 -14.52 -1.22 -9.66
N SER A 196 -15.29 -1.69 -8.69
CA SER A 196 -16.16 -0.84 -7.87
C SER A 196 -15.59 -0.51 -6.47
N ILE A 197 -14.42 -1.04 -6.16
CA ILE A 197 -13.70 -0.80 -4.90
C ILE A 197 -12.54 0.17 -5.12
N PRO A 198 -12.11 0.92 -4.10
CA PRO A 198 -11.04 1.89 -4.21
C PRO A 198 -9.71 1.29 -4.68
N ILE A 199 -8.98 2.06 -5.50
CA ILE A 199 -7.66 1.71 -6.00
C ILE A 199 -6.60 2.60 -5.37
N ILE A 200 -5.61 1.99 -4.72
CA ILE A 200 -4.42 2.64 -4.18
C ILE A 200 -3.28 2.44 -5.16
N ALA A 201 -2.78 3.52 -5.74
CA ALA A 201 -1.66 3.49 -6.68
C ALA A 201 -0.33 3.47 -5.93
N SER A 202 0.59 2.60 -6.34
CA SER A 202 1.94 2.48 -5.78
C SER A 202 3.00 2.26 -6.87
N GLY A 203 4.19 2.82 -6.64
CA GLY A 203 5.34 2.73 -7.55
C GLY A 203 5.38 3.88 -8.57
N GLY A 204 6.47 4.69 -8.53
CA GLY A 204 6.75 5.73 -9.52
C GLY A 204 6.65 7.18 -9.03
N ALA A 205 6.19 7.44 -7.81
CA ALA A 205 6.11 8.79 -7.27
C ALA A 205 7.48 9.49 -7.27
N GLY A 206 7.55 10.69 -7.85
CA GLY A 206 8.80 11.46 -7.93
C GLY A 206 8.60 12.97 -7.92
N SER A 207 7.42 13.47 -8.32
CA SER A 207 7.08 14.89 -8.31
C SER A 207 5.61 15.11 -7.97
N LYS A 208 5.21 16.36 -7.69
CA LYS A 208 3.80 16.72 -7.40
C LYS A 208 2.90 16.47 -8.61
N GLU A 209 3.42 16.64 -9.81
CA GLU A 209 2.73 16.36 -11.07
C GLU A 209 2.34 14.89 -11.20
N HIS A 210 3.20 13.97 -10.75
CA HIS A 210 2.89 12.54 -10.77
C HIS A 210 1.66 12.22 -9.89
N PHE A 211 1.50 12.90 -8.74
CA PHE A 211 0.30 12.76 -7.91
C PHE A 211 -0.93 13.39 -8.57
N LEU A 212 -0.76 14.49 -9.31
CA LEU A 212 -1.85 15.07 -10.07
C LEU A 212 -2.32 14.12 -11.18
N ASP A 213 -1.38 13.57 -11.94
CA ASP A 213 -1.67 12.67 -13.06
C ASP A 213 -2.31 11.36 -12.61
N VAL A 214 -1.87 10.77 -11.49
CA VAL A 214 -2.46 9.54 -10.97
C VAL A 214 -3.93 9.70 -10.58
N PHE A 215 -4.33 10.90 -10.14
CA PHE A 215 -5.73 11.19 -9.81
C PHE A 215 -6.56 11.62 -11.02
N ARG A 216 -5.96 12.31 -12.02
CA ARG A 216 -6.66 12.80 -13.21
C ARG A 216 -6.72 11.78 -14.33
N ILE A 217 -5.61 11.09 -14.58
CA ILE A 217 -5.42 10.16 -15.69
C ILE A 217 -5.59 8.72 -15.18
N GLY A 218 -4.94 8.39 -14.07
CA GLY A 218 -5.02 7.07 -13.45
C GLY A 218 -6.31 6.79 -12.70
N HIS A 219 -7.14 7.81 -12.41
CA HIS A 219 -8.41 7.75 -11.67
C HIS A 219 -8.29 7.13 -10.26
N ALA A 220 -7.08 6.90 -9.76
CA ALA A 220 -6.86 6.27 -8.46
C ALA A 220 -7.57 7.01 -7.32
N ASP A 221 -7.96 6.30 -6.26
CA ASP A 221 -8.59 6.86 -5.06
C ASP A 221 -7.57 7.27 -4.00
N ALA A 222 -6.38 6.67 -4.06
CA ALA A 222 -5.27 6.99 -3.21
C ALA A 222 -3.93 6.84 -3.94
N ALA A 223 -2.92 7.58 -3.49
CA ALA A 223 -1.55 7.46 -3.95
C ALA A 223 -0.63 7.15 -2.76
N LEU A 224 0.08 6.03 -2.87
CA LEU A 224 1.04 5.57 -1.89
C LEU A 224 2.46 5.87 -2.36
N ALA A 225 3.26 6.45 -1.47
CA ALA A 225 4.67 6.70 -1.74
C ALA A 225 5.51 6.58 -0.44
N ALA A 226 6.80 6.32 -0.62
CA ALA A 226 7.74 6.15 0.49
C ALA A 226 8.89 7.18 0.41
N SER A 227 9.83 7.01 -0.50
CA SER A 227 11.09 7.77 -0.55
C SER A 227 10.91 9.28 -0.63
N VAL A 228 9.97 9.76 -1.44
CA VAL A 228 9.72 11.20 -1.61
C VAL A 228 9.26 11.89 -0.31
N PHE A 229 8.63 11.12 0.60
CA PHE A 229 8.23 11.60 1.92
C PHE A 229 9.33 11.38 2.96
N HIS A 230 9.95 10.20 3.01
CA HIS A 230 11.01 9.89 3.97
C HIS A 230 12.22 10.82 3.88
N PHE A 231 12.57 11.23 2.66
CA PHE A 231 13.70 12.14 2.43
C PHE A 231 13.30 13.61 2.33
N GLY A 232 12.02 13.94 2.60
CA GLY A 232 11.52 15.32 2.59
C GLY A 232 11.56 15.99 1.20
N GLU A 233 11.63 15.19 0.12
CA GLU A 233 11.66 15.71 -1.25
C GLU A 233 10.35 16.41 -1.63
N ILE A 234 9.23 15.90 -1.12
CA ILE A 234 7.89 16.49 -1.30
C ILE A 234 7.25 16.67 0.07
N PRO A 235 7.17 17.90 0.59
CA PRO A 235 6.42 18.20 1.81
C PRO A 235 4.93 17.89 1.61
N MET A 236 4.33 17.15 2.54
CA MET A 236 2.95 16.67 2.45
C MET A 236 1.94 17.81 2.25
N ARG A 237 2.09 18.86 3.05
CA ARG A 237 1.21 20.05 2.97
C ARG A 237 1.29 20.73 1.60
N ASP A 238 2.50 20.90 1.08
CA ASP A 238 2.72 21.53 -0.23
C ASP A 238 2.13 20.70 -1.37
N LEU A 239 2.23 19.36 -1.27
CA LEU A 239 1.59 18.46 -2.22
C LEU A 239 0.07 18.62 -2.20
N LYS A 240 -0.54 18.62 -1.01
CA LYS A 240 -2.00 18.74 -0.89
C LYS A 240 -2.51 20.09 -1.36
N LEU A 241 -1.80 21.18 -1.05
CA LEU A 241 -2.13 22.51 -1.58
C LEU A 241 -2.05 22.53 -3.10
N TYR A 242 -0.96 22.00 -3.68
CA TYR A 242 -0.80 21.90 -5.13
C TYR A 242 -1.95 21.09 -5.77
N LEU A 243 -2.34 19.96 -5.20
CA LEU A 243 -3.46 19.15 -5.69
C LEU A 243 -4.80 19.91 -5.61
N ALA A 244 -5.07 20.60 -4.49
CA ALA A 244 -6.27 21.40 -4.31
C ALA A 244 -6.36 22.55 -5.31
N ASP A 245 -5.25 23.29 -5.55
CA ASP A 245 -5.16 24.35 -6.53
C ASP A 245 -5.41 23.86 -7.96
N HIS A 246 -5.14 22.56 -8.22
CA HIS A 246 -5.43 21.91 -9.49
C HIS A 246 -6.78 21.19 -9.54
N GLY A 247 -7.66 21.43 -8.57
CA GLY A 247 -9.03 20.92 -8.56
C GLY A 247 -9.19 19.45 -8.10
N ILE A 248 -8.18 18.87 -7.49
CA ILE A 248 -8.29 17.57 -6.82
C ILE A 248 -8.84 17.76 -5.42
N ASN A 249 -9.93 17.07 -5.09
CA ASN A 249 -10.49 17.10 -3.74
C ASN A 249 -9.59 16.31 -2.77
N VAL A 250 -8.89 17.01 -1.88
CA VAL A 250 -8.04 16.46 -0.83
C VAL A 250 -8.39 17.08 0.52
N ARG A 251 -8.09 16.41 1.62
CA ARG A 251 -8.16 16.99 2.97
C ARG A 251 -6.90 17.82 3.23
N LEU A 252 -7.04 19.07 3.66
CA LEU A 252 -5.94 19.98 4.02
C LEU A 252 -5.64 19.93 5.52
#